data_31f927fc5ca075bdb90851bc010b04a8
#
_entry.id   31f927fc5ca075bdb90851bc010b04a8
#
_cell.length_a   1.000
_cell.length_b   1.000
_cell.length_c   1.000
_cell.angle_alpha   90.00
_cell.angle_beta   90.00
_cell.angle_gamma   90.00
#
_symmetry.space_group_name_H-M   'P 1'
#
loop_
_entity.id
_entity.type
_entity.pdbx_description
1 polymer ?
#
loop_
_entity_poly.entity_id
_entity_poly.type
_entity_poly.pdbx_seq_one_letter_code
_entity_poly.pdbx_strand_id
1 'polypeptide(L)'
;MNDEPMAGGHYPGDTGELDLETRRALVQLLKGPLVTAAKHPEVWRAVIRDERLLRSRLADVFLDLVIDDENELAFTRPAETGNANTPTVLRTERLTFMDTVMLLALRQRLLRAQPGERVMVDLDELREQLEMYRLAGDTDPAGYAKRVNASWKKLDKYSLLTKTSTDDRMEVSPVLRQLFDAEQVALVEVEFRRILEEGTP
;
A
#
# COMPACT_ATOMS: atom_id res chain seq x y z
N MET A 1 18.88 46.03 16.46
CA MET A 1 18.85 44.56 16.31
C MET A 1 17.90 44.31 15.19
N ASN A 2 18.47 44.13 13.99
CA ASN A 2 17.72 44.07 12.73
C ASN A 2 16.93 42.74 12.68
N ASP A 3 15.63 42.88 12.72
CA ASP A 3 14.69 41.83 12.38
C ASP A 3 14.57 41.81 10.85
N GLU A 4 15.53 41.21 10.17
CA GLU A 4 15.37 40.92 8.73
C GLU A 4 14.26 39.89 8.59
N PRO A 5 13.27 40.11 7.70
CA PRO A 5 12.23 39.12 7.44
C PRO A 5 12.87 37.86 6.89
N MET A 6 12.69 36.78 7.61
CA MET A 6 13.12 35.44 7.22
C MET A 6 12.60 35.12 5.82
N ALA A 7 13.45 35.21 4.81
CA ALA A 7 13.13 34.82 3.45
C ALA A 7 12.87 33.31 3.43
N GLY A 8 11.60 32.89 3.44
CA GLY A 8 11.14 31.57 3.01
C GLY A 8 11.31 30.38 3.96
N GLY A 9 12.00 30.49 5.09
CA GLY A 9 12.21 29.36 6.02
C GLY A 9 11.06 29.21 7.03
N HIS A 10 10.70 27.96 7.39
CA HIS A 10 9.66 27.65 8.38
C HIS A 10 10.22 27.53 9.81
N TYR A 11 11.54 27.57 9.97
CA TYR A 11 12.24 27.55 11.25
C TYR A 11 13.66 28.17 11.09
N PRO A 12 14.33 28.58 12.19
CA PRO A 12 15.68 29.13 12.12
C PRO A 12 16.66 28.15 11.47
N GLY A 13 17.38 28.61 10.44
CA GLY A 13 18.33 27.80 9.66
C GLY A 13 17.69 26.92 8.61
N ASP A 14 16.41 27.09 8.29
CA ASP A 14 15.74 26.36 7.22
C ASP A 14 16.25 26.79 5.85
N THR A 15 16.88 25.86 5.13
CA THR A 15 17.36 26.03 3.75
C THR A 15 16.47 25.33 2.73
N GLY A 16 15.34 24.75 3.15
CA GLY A 16 14.45 24.02 2.26
C GLY A 16 13.65 24.98 1.35
N GLU A 17 13.39 24.53 0.13
CA GLU A 17 12.75 25.32 -0.92
C GLU A 17 11.23 25.11 -1.02
N LEU A 18 10.72 24.02 -0.43
CA LEU A 18 9.30 23.70 -0.49
C LEU A 18 8.49 24.50 0.53
N ASP A 19 7.26 24.87 0.18
CA ASP A 19 6.32 25.39 1.15
C ASP A 19 5.92 24.33 2.20
N LEU A 20 5.30 24.77 3.30
CA LEU A 20 5.01 23.90 4.43
C LEU A 20 4.05 22.75 4.09
N GLU A 21 3.06 23.00 3.24
CA GLU A 21 2.06 21.98 2.85
C GLU A 21 2.71 20.93 1.99
N THR A 22 3.52 21.33 1.02
CA THR A 22 4.27 20.44 0.13
C THR A 22 5.29 19.62 0.92
N ARG A 23 5.96 20.19 1.94
CA ARG A 23 6.84 19.43 2.85
C ARG A 23 6.08 18.37 3.63
N ARG A 24 4.90 18.72 4.14
CA ARG A 24 4.03 17.77 4.85
C ARG A 24 3.59 16.64 3.92
N ALA A 25 3.24 16.95 2.68
CA ALA A 25 2.89 15.97 1.67
C ALA A 25 4.07 15.04 1.35
N LEU A 26 5.27 15.59 1.12
CA LEU A 26 6.48 14.81 0.88
C LEU A 26 6.80 13.87 2.06
N VAL A 27 6.73 14.37 3.29
CA VAL A 27 6.94 13.56 4.50
C VAL A 27 5.91 12.44 4.62
N GLN A 28 4.64 12.72 4.31
CA GLN A 28 3.58 11.70 4.37
C GLN A 28 3.78 10.62 3.31
N LEU A 29 4.17 11.00 2.10
CA LEU A 29 4.51 10.07 1.01
C LEU A 29 5.71 9.18 1.38
N LEU A 30 6.74 9.71 2.03
CA LEU A 30 7.90 8.96 2.50
C LEU A 30 7.58 8.03 3.68
N LYS A 31 6.67 8.43 4.57
CA LYS A 31 6.21 7.58 5.68
C LYS A 31 5.33 6.42 5.21
N GLY A 32 4.67 6.60 4.08
CA GLY A 32 3.72 5.63 3.55
C GLY A 32 2.59 5.27 4.52
N PRO A 33 1.89 4.19 4.25
CA PRO A 33 1.93 3.41 3.01
C PRO A 33 1.11 4.07 1.88
N LEU A 34 0.12 4.90 2.22
CA LEU A 34 -0.87 5.41 1.28
C LEU A 34 -1.42 6.77 1.72
N VAL A 35 -1.51 7.70 0.80
CA VAL A 35 -2.27 8.96 0.93
C VAL A 35 -3.60 8.78 0.21
N THR A 36 -4.70 9.11 0.86
CA THR A 36 -6.03 9.16 0.22
C THR A 36 -6.70 10.49 0.55
N ALA A 37 -7.51 11.01 -0.37
CA ALA A 37 -8.29 12.22 -0.13
C ALA A 37 -9.20 12.09 1.10
N ALA A 38 -9.77 10.91 1.32
CA ALA A 38 -10.64 10.65 2.46
C ALA A 38 -9.94 10.72 3.83
N LYS A 39 -8.70 10.19 3.93
CA LYS A 39 -7.96 10.18 5.20
C LYS A 39 -7.06 11.41 5.39
N HIS A 40 -6.55 11.95 4.30
CA HIS A 40 -5.54 13.00 4.29
C HIS A 40 -5.90 14.12 3.29
N PRO A 41 -7.05 14.80 3.43
CA PRO A 41 -7.55 15.74 2.41
C PRO A 41 -6.60 16.90 2.12
N GLU A 42 -5.92 17.44 3.13
CA GLU A 42 -4.95 18.52 2.96
C GLU A 42 -3.69 18.04 2.20
N VAL A 43 -3.21 16.86 2.57
CA VAL A 43 -2.04 16.23 1.92
C VAL A 43 -2.36 15.90 0.47
N TRP A 44 -3.55 15.34 0.20
CA TRP A 44 -4.01 15.04 -1.16
C TRP A 44 -4.03 16.28 -2.05
N ARG A 45 -4.62 17.37 -1.55
CA ARG A 45 -4.64 18.65 -2.29
C ARG A 45 -3.22 19.14 -2.61
N ALA A 46 -2.29 19.07 -1.66
CA ALA A 46 -0.90 19.43 -1.87
C ALA A 46 -0.21 18.50 -2.88
N VAL A 47 -0.49 17.19 -2.84
CA VAL A 47 0.05 16.21 -3.82
C VAL A 47 -0.38 16.56 -5.23
N ILE A 48 -1.66 16.84 -5.46
CA ILE A 48 -2.17 17.18 -6.80
C ILE A 48 -1.65 18.54 -7.27
N ARG A 49 -1.66 19.55 -6.40
CA ARG A 49 -1.17 20.90 -6.73
C ARG A 49 0.30 20.90 -7.12
N ASP A 50 1.12 20.18 -6.37
CA ASP A 50 2.59 20.24 -6.47
C ASP A 50 3.21 18.95 -7.02
N GLU A 51 2.44 18.17 -7.77
CA GLU A 51 2.84 16.87 -8.29
C GLU A 51 4.24 16.87 -8.92
N ARG A 52 4.49 17.81 -9.84
CA ARG A 52 5.78 17.89 -10.55
C ARG A 52 6.95 18.09 -9.59
N LEU A 53 6.76 18.92 -8.58
CA LEU A 53 7.79 19.23 -7.59
C LEU A 53 8.05 18.03 -6.67
N LEU A 54 6.98 17.37 -6.22
CA LEU A 54 7.06 16.16 -5.40
C LEU A 54 7.72 15.01 -6.16
N ARG A 55 7.40 14.82 -7.44
CA ARG A 55 8.08 13.82 -8.29
C ARG A 55 9.58 14.08 -8.37
N SER A 56 9.98 15.34 -8.57
CA SER A 56 11.40 15.71 -8.60
C SER A 56 12.11 15.38 -7.28
N ARG A 57 11.52 15.75 -6.13
CA ARG A 57 12.13 15.48 -4.81
C ARG A 57 12.13 13.99 -4.44
N LEU A 58 11.16 13.24 -4.88
CA LEU A 58 11.13 11.79 -4.68
C LEU A 58 12.15 11.08 -5.58
N ALA A 59 12.34 11.56 -6.81
CA ALA A 59 13.37 11.03 -7.71
C ALA A 59 14.79 11.21 -7.15
N ASP A 60 15.07 12.29 -6.41
CA ASP A 60 16.37 12.52 -5.73
C ASP A 60 16.70 11.41 -4.70
N VAL A 61 15.68 10.67 -4.24
CA VAL A 61 15.82 9.55 -3.31
C VAL A 61 15.38 8.20 -3.91
N PHE A 62 15.41 8.10 -5.24
CA PHE A 62 15.09 6.89 -6.01
C PHE A 62 13.67 6.35 -5.79
N LEU A 63 12.70 7.27 -5.69
CA LEU A 63 11.29 6.92 -5.55
C LEU A 63 10.46 7.50 -6.70
N ASP A 64 9.50 6.71 -7.18
CA ASP A 64 8.44 7.14 -8.07
C ASP A 64 7.18 7.47 -7.28
N LEU A 65 6.49 8.53 -7.69
CA LEU A 65 5.16 8.88 -7.21
C LEU A 65 4.10 8.28 -8.14
N VAL A 66 3.25 7.44 -7.58
CA VAL A 66 2.05 6.92 -8.25
C VAL A 66 0.85 7.72 -7.76
N ILE A 67 0.06 8.25 -8.69
CA ILE A 67 -1.20 8.95 -8.42
C ILE A 67 -2.30 8.24 -9.19
N ASP A 68 -3.40 7.98 -8.52
CA ASP A 68 -4.63 7.47 -9.07
C ASP A 68 -5.74 8.50 -8.79
N ASP A 69 -6.00 9.35 -9.78
CA ASP A 69 -6.98 10.43 -9.66
C ASP A 69 -8.42 9.89 -9.55
N GLU A 70 -8.70 8.76 -10.19
CA GLU A 70 -10.04 8.15 -10.17
C GLU A 70 -10.40 7.66 -8.76
N ASN A 71 -9.44 7.05 -8.06
CA ASN A 71 -9.63 6.54 -6.71
C ASN A 71 -9.12 7.51 -5.63
N GLU A 72 -8.67 8.71 -6.01
CA GLU A 72 -8.15 9.76 -5.14
C GLU A 72 -7.10 9.26 -4.14
N LEU A 73 -6.09 8.54 -4.66
CA LEU A 73 -5.01 7.98 -3.86
C LEU A 73 -3.62 8.24 -4.47
N ALA A 74 -2.61 8.29 -3.61
CA ALA A 74 -1.21 8.40 -4.01
C ALA A 74 -0.31 7.58 -3.07
N PHE A 75 0.76 7.03 -3.64
CA PHE A 75 1.78 6.32 -2.89
C PHE A 75 3.13 6.39 -3.60
N THR A 76 4.19 5.97 -2.91
CA THR A 76 5.52 5.89 -3.49
C THR A 76 5.95 4.44 -3.66
N ARG A 77 6.73 4.19 -4.72
CA ARG A 77 7.40 2.91 -4.96
C ARG A 77 8.87 3.16 -5.32
N PRO A 78 9.76 2.16 -5.17
CA PRO A 78 11.12 2.27 -5.68
C PRO A 78 11.12 2.54 -7.18
N ALA A 79 11.98 3.46 -7.62
CA ALA A 79 12.17 3.73 -9.06
C ALA A 79 12.90 2.56 -9.73
N GLU A 80 12.50 2.26 -10.95
CA GLU A 80 13.15 1.23 -11.79
C GLU A 80 14.42 1.81 -12.43
N THR A 81 15.51 1.80 -11.69
CA THR A 81 16.79 2.40 -12.14
C THR A 81 17.61 1.48 -13.05
N GLY A 82 17.26 0.21 -13.16
CA GLY A 82 18.08 -0.82 -13.84
C GLY A 82 19.40 -1.11 -13.13
N ASN A 83 19.65 -0.53 -11.96
CA ASN A 83 20.88 -0.69 -11.20
C ASN A 83 20.63 -1.42 -9.87
N ALA A 84 21.24 -2.60 -9.71
CA ALA A 84 21.10 -3.43 -8.50
C ALA A 84 21.64 -2.76 -7.22
N ASN A 85 22.46 -1.72 -7.32
CA ASN A 85 23.06 -1.03 -6.19
C ASN A 85 22.27 0.24 -5.78
N THR A 86 21.06 0.45 -6.29
CA THR A 86 20.23 1.58 -5.89
C THR A 86 19.81 1.46 -4.42
N PRO A 87 20.09 2.48 -3.58
CA PRO A 87 19.68 2.46 -2.18
C PRO A 87 18.16 2.37 -2.03
N THR A 88 17.71 1.57 -1.07
CA THR A 88 16.28 1.45 -0.75
C THR A 88 15.92 2.36 0.41
N VAL A 89 15.08 3.34 0.17
CA VAL A 89 14.59 4.29 1.19
C VAL A 89 13.36 3.75 1.91
N LEU A 90 12.49 3.04 1.17
CA LEU A 90 11.26 2.47 1.73
C LEU A 90 11.55 1.21 2.55
N ARG A 91 10.82 1.08 3.66
CA ARG A 91 10.88 -0.15 4.45
C ARG A 91 10.18 -1.28 3.69
N THR A 92 10.91 -2.37 3.48
CA THR A 92 10.34 -3.59 2.91
C THR A 92 9.71 -4.43 4.02
N GLU A 93 8.47 -4.81 3.84
CA GLU A 93 7.78 -5.76 4.72
C GLU A 93 7.74 -7.13 4.05
N ARG A 94 8.16 -8.15 4.77
CA ARG A 94 8.05 -9.53 4.27
C ARG A 94 6.61 -10.01 4.39
N LEU A 95 6.07 -10.50 3.30
CA LEU A 95 4.76 -11.14 3.27
C LEU A 95 4.91 -12.62 3.62
N THR A 96 4.02 -13.10 4.49
CA THR A 96 3.86 -14.54 4.72
C THR A 96 3.04 -15.15 3.57
N PHE A 97 3.04 -16.47 3.48
CA PHE A 97 2.17 -17.18 2.55
C PHE A 97 0.70 -16.71 2.68
N MET A 98 0.17 -16.66 3.90
CA MET A 98 -1.21 -16.23 4.14
C MET A 98 -1.46 -14.77 3.75
N ASP A 99 -0.50 -13.86 4.00
CA ASP A 99 -0.60 -12.46 3.54
C ASP A 99 -0.75 -12.41 2.03
N THR A 100 0.06 -13.17 1.31
CA THR A 100 0.07 -13.19 -0.17
C THR A 100 -1.23 -13.77 -0.72
N VAL A 101 -1.70 -14.90 -0.18
CA VAL A 101 -3.00 -15.50 -0.59
C VAL A 101 -4.12 -14.50 -0.41
N MET A 102 -4.18 -13.87 0.76
CA MET A 102 -5.21 -12.89 1.09
C MET A 102 -5.17 -11.69 0.15
N LEU A 103 -3.99 -11.15 -0.13
CA LEU A 103 -3.82 -10.03 -1.07
C LEU A 103 -4.29 -10.38 -2.47
N LEU A 104 -3.94 -11.57 -2.98
CA LEU A 104 -4.38 -12.03 -4.30
C LEU A 104 -5.90 -12.24 -4.37
N ALA A 105 -6.50 -12.83 -3.34
CA ALA A 105 -7.95 -13.01 -3.27
C ALA A 105 -8.69 -11.67 -3.27
N LEU A 106 -8.23 -10.69 -2.50
CA LEU A 106 -8.80 -9.34 -2.46
C LEU A 106 -8.62 -8.60 -3.79
N ARG A 107 -7.42 -8.67 -4.39
CA ARG A 107 -7.16 -8.10 -5.72
C ARG A 107 -8.07 -8.71 -6.77
N GLN A 108 -8.29 -10.03 -6.75
CA GLN A 108 -9.17 -10.71 -7.70
C GLN A 108 -10.62 -10.23 -7.56
N ARG A 109 -11.12 -9.98 -6.33
CA ARG A 109 -12.43 -9.37 -6.11
C ARG A 109 -12.51 -7.96 -6.72
N LEU A 110 -11.48 -7.14 -6.53
CA LEU A 110 -11.41 -5.80 -7.14
C LEU A 110 -11.40 -5.84 -8.67
N LEU A 111 -10.72 -6.81 -9.28
CA LEU A 111 -10.68 -6.95 -10.75
C LEU A 111 -12.01 -7.41 -11.36
N ARG A 112 -12.85 -8.08 -10.56
CA ARG A 112 -14.20 -8.50 -10.99
C ARG A 112 -15.26 -7.42 -10.78
N ALA A 113 -14.99 -6.45 -9.92
CA ALA A 113 -15.88 -5.33 -9.65
C ALA A 113 -15.86 -4.32 -10.80
N GLN A 114 -16.97 -3.62 -10.99
CA GLN A 114 -17.07 -2.57 -11.99
C GLN A 114 -16.19 -1.35 -11.61
N PRO A 115 -15.75 -0.53 -12.56
CA PRO A 115 -15.08 0.73 -12.27
C PRO A 115 -15.92 1.59 -11.31
N GLY A 116 -15.27 2.12 -10.25
CA GLY A 116 -15.96 2.92 -9.22
C GLY A 116 -16.78 2.12 -8.19
N GLU A 117 -16.93 0.82 -8.36
CA GLU A 117 -17.62 -0.04 -7.39
C GLU A 117 -16.74 -0.27 -6.15
N ARG A 118 -17.34 -0.06 -4.97
CA ARG A 118 -16.68 -0.35 -3.68
C ARG A 118 -16.77 -1.83 -3.36
N VAL A 119 -15.64 -2.47 -3.17
CA VAL A 119 -15.57 -3.90 -2.82
C VAL A 119 -15.53 -4.05 -1.30
N MET A 120 -16.57 -4.65 -0.75
CA MET A 120 -16.72 -4.92 0.68
C MET A 120 -16.42 -6.38 0.97
N VAL A 121 -15.68 -6.63 2.04
CA VAL A 121 -15.34 -7.99 2.47
C VAL A 121 -15.57 -8.17 3.96
N ASP A 122 -15.98 -9.38 4.30
CA ASP A 122 -16.09 -9.88 5.67
C ASP A 122 -14.96 -10.86 5.96
N LEU A 123 -14.47 -10.88 7.21
CA LEU A 123 -13.35 -11.74 7.60
C LEU A 123 -13.73 -13.23 7.55
N ASP A 124 -14.94 -13.59 7.98
CA ASP A 124 -15.36 -14.99 8.03
C ASP A 124 -15.60 -15.54 6.61
N GLU A 125 -16.26 -14.74 5.76
CA GLU A 125 -16.41 -15.04 4.33
C GLU A 125 -15.06 -15.23 3.63
N LEU A 126 -14.10 -14.35 3.91
CA LEU A 126 -12.77 -14.46 3.33
C LEU A 126 -12.02 -15.69 3.87
N ARG A 127 -12.17 -16.01 5.17
CA ARG A 127 -11.57 -17.21 5.78
C ARG A 127 -12.05 -18.48 5.11
N GLU A 128 -13.36 -18.61 4.87
CA GLU A 128 -13.94 -19.76 4.16
C GLU A 128 -13.39 -19.86 2.73
N GLN A 129 -13.32 -18.75 2.01
CA GLN A 129 -12.74 -18.70 0.67
C GLN A 129 -11.26 -19.14 0.66
N LEU A 130 -10.50 -18.77 1.68
CA LEU A 130 -9.08 -19.09 1.79
C LEU A 130 -8.79 -20.53 2.25
N GLU A 131 -9.79 -21.27 2.72
CA GLU A 131 -9.61 -22.68 3.12
C GLU A 131 -9.08 -23.56 1.99
N MET A 132 -9.43 -23.26 0.74
CA MET A 132 -8.92 -23.98 -0.43
C MET A 132 -7.38 -23.88 -0.59
N TYR A 133 -6.75 -22.88 0.04
CA TYR A 133 -5.30 -22.68 0.06
C TYR A 133 -4.64 -23.22 1.33
N ARG A 134 -5.36 -23.94 2.14
CA ARG A 134 -4.81 -24.62 3.32
C ARG A 134 -3.88 -25.75 2.87
N LEU A 135 -2.67 -25.76 3.41
CA LEU A 135 -1.68 -26.78 3.05
C LEU A 135 -2.18 -28.17 3.42
N ALA A 136 -1.90 -29.15 2.56
CA ALA A 136 -2.43 -30.52 2.69
C ALA A 136 -2.08 -31.23 4.02
N GLY A 137 -1.07 -30.79 4.75
CA GLY A 137 -0.69 -31.32 6.07
C GLY A 137 -1.14 -30.47 7.26
N ASP A 138 -1.83 -29.35 7.01
CA ASP A 138 -2.26 -28.44 8.09
C ASP A 138 -3.54 -28.95 8.74
N THR A 139 -3.38 -29.68 9.85
CA THR A 139 -4.48 -30.23 10.64
C THR A 139 -4.86 -29.36 11.84
N ASP A 140 -4.28 -28.16 11.98
CA ASP A 140 -4.56 -27.22 13.08
C ASP A 140 -5.53 -26.10 12.67
N PRO A 141 -6.85 -26.24 12.91
CA PRO A 141 -7.83 -25.20 12.57
C PRO A 141 -7.60 -23.89 13.36
N ALA A 142 -7.14 -23.99 14.61
CA ALA A 142 -6.92 -22.82 15.45
C ALA A 142 -5.69 -22.01 14.98
N GLY A 143 -4.62 -22.69 14.61
CA GLY A 143 -3.45 -22.08 14.00
C GLY A 143 -3.75 -21.44 12.65
N TYR A 144 -4.57 -22.11 11.81
CA TYR A 144 -5.04 -21.52 10.55
C TYR A 144 -5.81 -20.22 10.79
N ALA A 145 -6.83 -20.24 11.65
CA ALA A 145 -7.61 -19.05 11.98
C ALA A 145 -6.73 -17.92 12.54
N LYS A 146 -5.72 -18.24 13.35
CA LYS A 146 -4.75 -17.28 13.88
C LYS A 146 -3.92 -16.62 12.75
N ARG A 147 -3.47 -17.40 11.76
CA ARG A 147 -2.73 -16.86 10.60
C ARG A 147 -3.59 -15.96 9.76
N VAL A 148 -4.82 -16.34 9.45
CA VAL A 148 -5.79 -15.49 8.70
C VAL A 148 -6.04 -14.18 9.45
N ASN A 149 -6.30 -14.24 10.75
CA ASN A 149 -6.51 -13.03 11.56
C ASN A 149 -5.27 -12.12 11.62
N ALA A 150 -4.07 -12.70 11.66
CA ALA A 150 -2.82 -11.92 11.65
C ALA A 150 -2.64 -11.18 10.31
N SER A 151 -2.89 -11.86 9.19
CA SER A 151 -2.86 -11.26 7.85
C SER A 151 -3.91 -10.17 7.70
N TRP A 152 -5.14 -10.40 8.14
CA TRP A 152 -6.19 -9.39 8.14
C TRP A 152 -5.79 -8.10 8.87
N LYS A 153 -5.27 -8.23 10.10
CA LYS A 153 -4.77 -7.10 10.89
C LYS A 153 -3.59 -6.39 10.22
N LYS A 154 -2.73 -7.16 9.54
CA LYS A 154 -1.60 -6.61 8.80
C LYS A 154 -2.08 -5.77 7.62
N LEU A 155 -3.05 -6.24 6.86
CA LEU A 155 -3.63 -5.50 5.74
C LEU A 155 -4.36 -4.22 6.19
N ASP A 156 -5.10 -4.25 7.30
CA ASP A 156 -5.69 -3.07 7.94
C ASP A 156 -4.61 -2.04 8.33
N LYS A 157 -3.54 -2.48 9.00
CA LYS A 157 -2.40 -1.63 9.37
C LYS A 157 -1.79 -0.90 8.16
N TYR A 158 -1.73 -1.55 7.00
CA TYR A 158 -1.19 -0.97 5.77
C TYR A 158 -2.24 -0.24 4.92
N SER A 159 -3.45 -0.02 5.46
CA SER A 159 -4.56 0.65 4.75
C SER A 159 -4.97 -0.03 3.43
N LEU A 160 -4.72 -1.33 3.32
CA LEU A 160 -5.20 -2.18 2.22
C LEU A 160 -6.63 -2.67 2.46
N LEU A 161 -7.06 -2.58 3.72
CA LEU A 161 -8.43 -2.71 4.19
C LEU A 161 -8.78 -1.46 4.98
N THR A 162 -10.00 -0.97 4.85
CA THR A 162 -10.47 0.24 5.55
C THR A 162 -11.81 -0.04 6.21
N LYS A 163 -11.90 0.28 7.50
CA LYS A 163 -13.17 0.17 8.23
C LYS A 163 -14.22 1.10 7.63
N THR A 164 -15.44 0.62 7.53
CA THR A 164 -16.59 1.41 7.14
C THR A 164 -17.43 1.79 8.36
N SER A 165 -18.32 2.76 8.20
CA SER A 165 -19.22 3.21 9.27
C SER A 165 -20.35 2.21 9.57
N THR A 166 -20.54 1.22 8.74
CA THR A 166 -21.59 0.20 8.83
C THR A 166 -20.94 -1.17 8.89
N ASP A 167 -21.13 -1.87 10.01
CA ASP A 167 -20.83 -3.29 10.23
C ASP A 167 -19.35 -3.72 10.30
N ASP A 168 -19.14 -5.00 10.61
CA ASP A 168 -17.84 -5.68 10.67
C ASP A 168 -17.17 -5.87 9.30
N ARG A 169 -17.75 -5.32 8.22
CA ARG A 169 -17.20 -5.38 6.86
C ARG A 169 -16.18 -4.29 6.63
N MET A 170 -15.11 -4.63 5.91
CA MET A 170 -14.09 -3.69 5.51
C MET A 170 -14.11 -3.45 4.00
N GLU A 171 -13.78 -2.24 3.60
CA GLU A 171 -13.59 -1.90 2.20
C GLU A 171 -12.19 -2.26 1.74
N VAL A 172 -12.09 -2.92 0.61
CA VAL A 172 -10.82 -3.26 -0.04
C VAL A 172 -10.27 -2.03 -0.75
N SER A 173 -9.06 -1.64 -0.43
CA SER A 173 -8.41 -0.49 -1.05
C SER A 173 -8.17 -0.71 -2.54
N PRO A 174 -8.60 0.22 -3.43
CA PRO A 174 -8.34 0.15 -4.87
C PRO A 174 -6.85 0.05 -5.23
N VAL A 175 -5.96 0.50 -4.34
CA VAL A 175 -4.50 0.44 -4.55
C VAL A 175 -4.00 -0.97 -4.87
N LEU A 176 -4.71 -2.02 -4.43
CA LEU A 176 -4.34 -3.41 -4.73
C LEU A 176 -4.35 -3.74 -6.24
N ARG A 177 -5.05 -2.95 -7.06
CA ARG A 177 -4.98 -3.09 -8.52
C ARG A 177 -3.61 -2.69 -9.08
N GLN A 178 -2.90 -1.79 -8.37
CA GLN A 178 -1.66 -1.16 -8.82
C GLN A 178 -0.41 -1.66 -8.09
N LEU A 179 -0.56 -2.30 -6.93
CA LEU A 179 0.57 -2.82 -6.15
C LEU A 179 1.27 -4.01 -6.81
N PHE A 180 0.57 -4.75 -7.64
CA PHE A 180 1.10 -5.92 -8.33
C PHE A 180 0.76 -5.82 -9.82
N ASP A 181 1.76 -5.88 -10.66
CA ASP A 181 1.57 -6.07 -12.10
C ASP A 181 1.17 -7.52 -12.43
N ALA A 182 0.84 -7.77 -13.69
CA ALA A 182 0.41 -9.10 -14.13
C ALA A 182 1.53 -10.13 -14.04
N GLU A 183 2.78 -9.72 -14.24
CA GLU A 183 3.94 -10.60 -14.19
C GLU A 183 4.25 -11.03 -12.75
N GLN A 184 4.23 -10.08 -11.82
CA GLN A 184 4.38 -10.37 -10.38
C GLN A 184 3.30 -11.30 -9.87
N VAL A 185 2.05 -11.10 -10.28
CA VAL A 185 0.94 -12.00 -9.93
C VAL A 185 1.18 -13.40 -10.49
N ALA A 186 1.58 -13.52 -11.76
CA ALA A 186 1.83 -14.82 -12.37
C ALA A 186 2.98 -15.57 -11.68
N LEU A 187 4.06 -14.89 -11.31
CA LEU A 187 5.17 -15.49 -10.55
C LEU A 187 4.69 -16.00 -9.17
N VAL A 188 3.89 -15.21 -8.48
CA VAL A 188 3.34 -15.62 -7.20
C VAL A 188 2.39 -16.82 -7.35
N GLU A 189 1.54 -16.85 -8.37
CA GLU A 189 0.64 -17.98 -8.63
C GLU A 189 1.40 -19.27 -8.95
N VAL A 190 2.50 -19.19 -9.68
CA VAL A 190 3.38 -20.35 -9.96
C VAL A 190 4.00 -20.88 -8.66
N GLU A 191 4.58 -20.00 -7.84
CA GLU A 191 5.18 -20.40 -6.56
C GLU A 191 4.13 -20.96 -5.60
N PHE A 192 2.93 -20.41 -5.61
CA PHE A 192 1.78 -20.94 -4.88
C PHE A 192 1.45 -22.39 -5.23
N ARG A 193 1.35 -22.65 -6.54
CA ARG A 193 1.03 -23.98 -7.02
C ARG A 193 2.12 -24.98 -6.61
N ARG A 194 3.38 -24.55 -6.70
CA ARG A 194 4.52 -25.35 -6.23
C ARG A 194 4.41 -25.70 -4.74
N ILE A 195 4.13 -24.72 -3.88
CA ILE A 195 4.00 -24.93 -2.43
C ILE A 195 2.82 -25.85 -2.10
N LEU A 196 1.71 -25.75 -2.83
CA LEU A 196 0.55 -26.63 -2.63
C LEU A 196 0.82 -28.08 -3.06
N GLU A 197 1.63 -28.28 -4.11
CA GLU A 197 1.98 -29.62 -4.66
C GLU A 197 3.08 -30.30 -3.85
N GLU A 198 4.09 -29.58 -3.40
CA GLU A 198 5.28 -30.13 -2.74
C GLU A 198 5.13 -30.25 -1.21
N GLY A 199 4.10 -29.60 -0.61
CA GLY A 199 4.07 -29.41 0.84
C GLY A 199 5.20 -28.47 1.30
N THR A 200 4.99 -27.69 2.35
CA THR A 200 5.94 -26.65 2.83
C THR A 200 7.38 -27.15 2.86
N PRO A 201 8.35 -26.31 2.47
CA PRO A 201 9.77 -26.59 2.68
C PRO A 201 10.12 -26.69 4.16
#